data_c9e2ed6d13ea088b6b1f1126b80f0c92
#
_entry.id   c9e2ed6d13ea088b6b1f1126b80f0c92
#
_cell.length_a   1.000
_cell.length_b   1.000
_cell.length_c   1.000
_cell.angle_alpha   90.00
_cell.angle_beta   90.00
_cell.angle_gamma   90.00
#
_symmetry.space_group_name_H-M   'P 1'
#
loop_
_entity.id
_entity.type
_entity.pdbx_description
1 polymer ?
#
loop_
_entity_poly.entity_id
_entity_poly.type
_entity_poly.pdbx_seq_one_letter_code
_entity_poly.pdbx_strand_id
1 'polypeptide(L)'
;VQGYPLRAFLICMVAYTTAQMDLALFGYAVPAIRAEFELTLSEVMAIVSIAFLIGGALLLGLGWMGDRVGRLPMFQFSLLGSSVLVTLISVAPGVIVLTLLRGASIAVGGLSYPITGAIITEEMPARLRGLFMGLLQIGYPLGWALASLWSMWLLTNYGWRHLFLVGLISLPLVWVVRHYLREPPRAMAAKSVQAPAALADLWAADMRGRAATLFSAQFLFVWAYAASIFLFPSFLRDVRGLDAFNFSLLIGAGNGIGVLGYVLAAWIGEHVWTRRNTVVLWTLLGSILFQVLVWVPETFGDILLVYALMSMFFYGSAAVKFAYLAEVFPTRIRALAMTCCGSLAVVLGSAAGPYSVSLAIEAWGWHLGYALLVGVPLTLAGLLYLTLDSLPSGLEVEEIERRMSQEATT
;
A
#
# COMPACT_ATOMS: atom_id res chain seq x y z
N VAL A 1 -12.27 19.58 -14.15
CA VAL A 1 -11.37 18.88 -15.09
C VAL A 1 -12.24 18.19 -16.13
N GLN A 2 -12.02 18.45 -17.40
CA GLN A 2 -12.74 17.83 -18.53
C GLN A 2 -11.74 17.40 -19.60
N GLY A 3 -12.17 16.51 -20.49
CA GLY A 3 -11.36 16.07 -21.61
C GLY A 3 -10.32 15.00 -21.25
N TYR A 4 -9.12 15.12 -21.85
CA TYR A 4 -8.06 14.13 -21.73
C TYR A 4 -7.55 13.91 -20.29
N PRO A 5 -7.30 14.96 -19.46
CA PRO A 5 -6.83 14.74 -18.09
C PRO A 5 -7.77 13.87 -17.24
N LEU A 6 -9.08 14.09 -17.35
CA LEU A 6 -10.05 13.26 -16.61
C LEU A 6 -10.05 11.81 -17.09
N ARG A 7 -9.95 11.59 -18.42
CA ARG A 7 -9.84 10.23 -18.98
C ARG A 7 -8.57 9.53 -18.50
N ALA A 8 -7.44 10.24 -18.52
CA ALA A 8 -6.17 9.71 -18.04
C ALA A 8 -6.27 9.31 -16.56
N PHE A 9 -6.87 10.15 -15.72
CA PHE A 9 -7.12 9.83 -14.32
C PHE A 9 -7.99 8.58 -14.14
N LEU A 10 -9.12 8.49 -14.84
CA LEU A 10 -10.02 7.34 -14.71
C LEU A 10 -9.34 6.03 -15.14
N ILE A 11 -8.56 6.04 -16.23
CA ILE A 11 -7.79 4.87 -16.66
C ILE A 11 -6.74 4.50 -15.61
N CYS A 12 -6.00 5.47 -15.10
CA CYS A 12 -5.02 5.24 -14.02
C CYS A 12 -5.67 4.71 -12.75
N MET A 13 -6.84 5.25 -12.37
CA MET A 13 -7.60 4.81 -11.20
C MET A 13 -8.04 3.36 -11.33
N VAL A 14 -8.63 2.97 -12.47
CA VAL A 14 -9.06 1.58 -12.73
C VAL A 14 -7.86 0.65 -12.74
N ALA A 15 -6.77 1.02 -13.42
CA ALA A 15 -5.56 0.20 -13.51
C ALA A 15 -4.89 0.03 -12.13
N TYR A 16 -4.83 1.08 -11.31
CA TYR A 16 -4.32 0.99 -9.96
C TYR A 16 -5.21 0.13 -9.06
N THR A 17 -6.53 0.30 -9.17
CA THR A 17 -7.50 -0.51 -8.41
C THR A 17 -7.40 -2.00 -8.76
N THR A 18 -7.26 -2.36 -10.04
CA THR A 18 -7.06 -3.77 -10.44
C THR A 18 -5.73 -4.33 -9.98
N ALA A 19 -4.65 -3.56 -9.99
CA ALA A 19 -3.37 -3.98 -9.43
C ALA A 19 -3.45 -4.24 -7.91
N GLN A 20 -4.23 -3.43 -7.18
CA GLN A 20 -4.47 -3.67 -5.75
C GLN A 20 -5.41 -4.86 -5.51
N MET A 21 -6.38 -5.10 -6.39
CA MET A 21 -7.20 -6.30 -6.38
C MET A 21 -6.34 -7.56 -6.54
N ASP A 22 -5.44 -7.60 -7.52
CA ASP A 22 -4.51 -8.72 -7.75
C ASP A 22 -3.60 -8.98 -6.52
N LEU A 23 -3.16 -7.91 -5.86
CA LEU A 23 -2.41 -8.01 -4.60
C LEU A 23 -3.26 -8.65 -3.49
N ALA A 24 -4.52 -8.25 -3.38
CA ALA A 24 -5.44 -8.68 -2.33
C ALA A 24 -5.88 -10.14 -2.46
N LEU A 25 -6.03 -10.68 -3.69
CA LEU A 25 -6.47 -12.07 -3.94
C LEU A 25 -5.67 -13.07 -3.10
N PHE A 26 -4.36 -12.85 -2.97
CA PHE A 26 -3.51 -13.75 -2.17
C PHE A 26 -3.88 -13.73 -0.69
N GLY A 27 -4.18 -12.56 -0.12
CA GLY A 27 -4.60 -12.44 1.28
C GLY A 27 -5.85 -13.29 1.57
N TYR A 28 -6.86 -13.25 0.69
CA TYR A 28 -8.06 -14.07 0.81
C TYR A 28 -7.78 -15.57 0.62
N ALA A 29 -6.80 -15.93 -0.22
CA ALA A 29 -6.44 -17.32 -0.50
C ALA A 29 -5.59 -17.97 0.60
N VAL A 30 -4.94 -17.20 1.49
CA VAL A 30 -4.03 -17.69 2.54
C VAL A 30 -4.60 -18.87 3.33
N PRO A 31 -5.83 -18.83 3.89
CA PRO A 31 -6.35 -19.98 4.65
C PRO A 31 -6.51 -21.25 3.82
N ALA A 32 -6.86 -21.14 2.53
CA ALA A 32 -7.03 -22.28 1.64
C ALA A 32 -5.69 -22.83 1.13
N ILE A 33 -4.71 -21.97 0.81
CA ILE A 33 -3.33 -22.34 0.46
C ILE A 33 -2.69 -23.10 1.63
N ARG A 34 -2.84 -22.58 2.85
CA ARG A 34 -2.36 -23.22 4.07
C ARG A 34 -2.93 -24.63 4.23
N ALA A 35 -4.23 -24.80 3.99
CA ALA A 35 -4.88 -26.10 4.12
C ALA A 35 -4.44 -27.10 3.02
N GLU A 36 -4.26 -26.67 1.77
CA GLU A 36 -3.88 -27.54 0.67
C GLU A 36 -2.43 -28.05 0.78
N PHE A 37 -1.50 -27.19 1.19
CA PHE A 37 -0.08 -27.54 1.31
C PHE A 37 0.32 -27.97 2.74
N GLU A 38 -0.66 -28.14 3.64
CA GLU A 38 -0.46 -28.52 5.05
C GLU A 38 0.57 -27.64 5.79
N LEU A 39 0.55 -26.33 5.51
CA LEU A 39 1.51 -25.38 6.06
C LEU A 39 1.08 -24.86 7.44
N THR A 40 2.06 -24.58 8.28
CA THR A 40 1.86 -23.79 9.49
C THR A 40 1.52 -22.31 9.13
N LEU A 41 1.11 -21.53 10.11
CA LEU A 41 0.81 -20.11 9.86
C LEU A 41 2.08 -19.35 9.48
N SER A 42 3.20 -19.65 10.14
CA SER A 42 4.48 -19.02 9.85
C SER A 42 5.03 -19.40 8.48
N GLU A 43 4.86 -20.65 8.02
CA GLU A 43 5.30 -21.06 6.69
C GLU A 43 4.54 -20.36 5.57
N VAL A 44 3.21 -20.21 5.67
CA VAL A 44 2.46 -19.47 4.66
C VAL A 44 2.74 -17.97 4.70
N MET A 45 3.04 -17.40 5.88
CA MET A 45 3.46 -16.01 5.98
C MET A 45 4.89 -15.79 5.51
N ALA A 46 5.77 -16.82 5.60
CA ALA A 46 7.09 -16.78 4.96
C ALA A 46 6.98 -16.65 3.43
N ILE A 47 6.00 -17.30 2.79
CA ILE A 47 5.71 -17.11 1.35
C ILE A 47 5.43 -15.63 1.05
N VAL A 48 4.56 -14.99 1.85
CA VAL A 48 4.23 -13.57 1.71
C VAL A 48 5.48 -12.71 1.85
N SER A 49 6.26 -12.95 2.90
CA SER A 49 7.46 -12.18 3.24
C SER A 49 8.55 -12.31 2.17
N ILE A 50 8.85 -13.52 1.74
CA ILE A 50 9.84 -13.79 0.68
C ILE A 50 9.37 -13.19 -0.66
N ALA A 51 8.07 -13.28 -0.97
CA ALA A 51 7.53 -12.67 -2.18
C ALA A 51 7.69 -11.14 -2.19
N PHE A 52 7.52 -10.46 -1.05
CA PHE A 52 7.78 -9.02 -0.95
C PHE A 52 9.27 -8.69 -1.10
N LEU A 53 10.19 -9.50 -0.58
CA LEU A 53 11.64 -9.31 -0.79
C LEU A 53 12.03 -9.49 -2.25
N ILE A 54 11.57 -10.56 -2.90
CA ILE A 54 11.78 -10.80 -4.33
C ILE A 54 11.17 -9.66 -5.14
N GLY A 55 9.93 -9.30 -4.83
CA GLY A 55 9.20 -8.23 -5.50
C GLY A 55 9.91 -6.88 -5.39
N GLY A 56 10.37 -6.53 -4.20
CA GLY A 56 11.11 -5.29 -3.97
C GLY A 56 12.45 -5.25 -4.69
N ALA A 57 13.22 -6.35 -4.66
CA ALA A 57 14.50 -6.45 -5.35
C ALA A 57 14.35 -6.32 -6.88
N LEU A 58 13.37 -7.01 -7.46
CA LEU A 58 13.08 -6.92 -8.89
C LEU A 58 12.53 -5.55 -9.30
N LEU A 59 11.71 -4.92 -8.46
CA LEU A 59 11.11 -3.60 -8.73
C LEU A 59 12.18 -2.52 -8.89
N LEU A 60 13.29 -2.59 -8.15
CA LEU A 60 14.42 -1.66 -8.30
C LEU A 60 15.03 -1.74 -9.73
N GLY A 61 15.22 -2.96 -10.24
CA GLY A 61 15.71 -3.16 -11.61
C GLY A 61 14.72 -2.71 -12.67
N LEU A 62 13.44 -2.99 -12.46
CA LEU A 62 12.36 -2.60 -13.36
C LEU A 62 12.16 -1.08 -13.39
N GLY A 63 12.33 -0.38 -12.26
CA GLY A 63 12.28 1.08 -12.18
C GLY A 63 13.35 1.73 -13.06
N TRP A 64 14.60 1.26 -12.98
CA TRP A 64 15.69 1.71 -13.84
C TRP A 64 15.42 1.47 -15.34
N MET A 65 14.78 0.35 -15.67
CA MET A 65 14.36 0.07 -17.05
C MET A 65 13.26 1.03 -17.50
N GLY A 66 12.33 1.40 -16.60
CA GLY A 66 11.24 2.34 -16.87
C GLY A 66 11.71 3.73 -17.29
N ASP A 67 12.78 4.21 -16.68
CA ASP A 67 13.39 5.50 -17.02
C ASP A 67 13.98 5.53 -18.45
N ARG A 68 14.31 4.37 -19.02
CA ARG A 68 14.89 4.24 -20.38
C ARG A 68 13.85 3.97 -21.45
N VAL A 69 12.92 3.06 -21.16
CA VAL A 69 11.92 2.58 -22.14
C VAL A 69 10.80 3.59 -22.33
N GLY A 70 10.40 4.30 -21.27
CA GLY A 70 9.27 5.22 -21.25
C GLY A 70 8.13 4.72 -20.38
N ARG A 71 7.25 5.64 -19.96
CA ARG A 71 6.21 5.33 -18.96
C ARG A 71 5.09 4.47 -19.53
N LEU A 72 4.63 4.78 -20.73
CA LEU A 72 3.49 4.08 -21.33
C LEU A 72 3.79 2.61 -21.68
N PRO A 73 4.92 2.28 -22.34
CA PRO A 73 5.30 0.89 -22.55
C PRO A 73 5.49 0.10 -21.24
N MET A 74 6.08 0.73 -20.22
CA MET A 74 6.25 0.11 -18.92
C MET A 74 4.92 -0.07 -18.18
N PHE A 75 3.95 0.82 -18.40
CA PHE A 75 2.60 0.65 -17.85
C PHE A 75 1.89 -0.55 -18.49
N GLN A 76 1.98 -0.69 -19.80
CA GLN A 76 1.44 -1.85 -20.52
C GLN A 76 2.12 -3.15 -20.06
N PHE A 77 3.44 -3.13 -19.90
CA PHE A 77 4.22 -4.26 -19.38
C PHE A 77 3.76 -4.62 -17.96
N SER A 78 3.53 -3.62 -17.09
CA SER A 78 3.03 -3.83 -15.73
C SER A 78 1.67 -4.52 -15.73
N LEU A 79 0.70 -4.03 -16.52
CA LEU A 79 -0.64 -4.60 -16.59
C LEU A 79 -0.65 -6.01 -17.19
N LEU A 80 0.03 -6.21 -18.32
CA LEU A 80 0.09 -7.51 -18.97
C LEU A 80 0.85 -8.53 -18.13
N GLY A 81 2.03 -8.15 -17.64
CA GLY A 81 2.90 -9.04 -16.88
C GLY A 81 2.30 -9.44 -15.54
N SER A 82 1.71 -8.49 -14.78
CA SER A 82 1.03 -8.82 -13.53
C SER A 82 -0.16 -9.73 -13.77
N SER A 83 -1.00 -9.44 -14.77
CA SER A 83 -2.15 -10.27 -15.14
C SER A 83 -1.74 -11.72 -15.44
N VAL A 84 -0.71 -11.92 -16.27
CA VAL A 84 -0.20 -13.25 -16.62
C VAL A 84 0.39 -13.95 -15.39
N LEU A 85 1.26 -13.26 -14.62
CA LEU A 85 1.91 -13.84 -13.45
C LEU A 85 0.91 -14.22 -12.35
N VAL A 86 -0.09 -13.37 -12.09
CA VAL A 86 -1.17 -13.67 -11.13
C VAL A 86 -1.98 -14.88 -11.60
N THR A 87 -2.33 -14.93 -12.89
CA THR A 87 -3.05 -16.08 -13.45
C THR A 87 -2.24 -17.37 -13.36
N LEU A 88 -0.93 -17.33 -13.59
CA LEU A 88 -0.06 -18.51 -13.47
C LEU A 88 0.01 -19.06 -12.05
N ILE A 89 -0.28 -18.27 -11.02
CA ILE A 89 -0.39 -18.77 -9.64
C ILE A 89 -1.47 -19.87 -9.54
N SER A 90 -2.54 -19.81 -10.35
CA SER A 90 -3.62 -20.82 -10.36
C SER A 90 -3.13 -22.22 -10.68
N VAL A 91 -2.06 -22.35 -11.44
CA VAL A 91 -1.48 -23.63 -11.86
C VAL A 91 -0.15 -23.96 -11.15
N ALA A 92 0.21 -23.21 -10.12
CA ALA A 92 1.44 -23.43 -9.36
C ALA A 92 1.46 -24.85 -8.74
N PRO A 93 2.47 -25.69 -9.06
CA PRO A 93 2.50 -27.08 -8.61
C PRO A 93 2.96 -27.22 -7.15
N GLY A 94 3.55 -26.19 -6.57
CA GLY A 94 4.05 -26.22 -5.20
C GLY A 94 4.48 -24.85 -4.68
N VAL A 95 4.83 -24.82 -3.42
CA VAL A 95 5.11 -23.59 -2.63
C VAL A 95 6.23 -22.75 -3.25
N ILE A 96 7.30 -23.35 -3.76
CA ILE A 96 8.43 -22.62 -4.34
C ILE A 96 7.99 -21.83 -5.59
N VAL A 97 7.31 -22.51 -6.53
CA VAL A 97 6.83 -21.87 -7.76
C VAL A 97 5.80 -20.78 -7.43
N LEU A 98 4.90 -21.06 -6.50
CA LEU A 98 3.92 -20.09 -5.99
C LEU A 98 4.62 -18.83 -5.44
N THR A 99 5.66 -18.99 -4.61
CA THR A 99 6.42 -17.87 -4.02
C THR A 99 7.13 -17.05 -5.10
N LEU A 100 7.76 -17.70 -6.07
CA LEU A 100 8.46 -17.01 -7.16
C LEU A 100 7.49 -16.23 -8.06
N LEU A 101 6.37 -16.85 -8.45
CA LEU A 101 5.33 -16.19 -9.25
C LEU A 101 4.73 -15.01 -8.48
N ARG A 102 4.50 -15.19 -7.18
CA ARG A 102 3.99 -14.11 -6.31
C ARG A 102 4.97 -12.95 -6.22
N GLY A 103 6.26 -13.22 -5.99
CA GLY A 103 7.30 -12.20 -5.95
C GLY A 103 7.41 -11.44 -7.28
N ALA A 104 7.42 -12.16 -8.40
CA ALA A 104 7.44 -11.56 -9.73
C ALA A 104 6.18 -10.71 -9.99
N SER A 105 4.98 -11.17 -9.59
CA SER A 105 3.74 -10.41 -9.75
C SER A 105 3.73 -9.12 -8.92
N ILE A 106 4.28 -9.14 -7.71
CA ILE A 106 4.45 -7.95 -6.86
C ILE A 106 5.39 -6.94 -7.52
N ALA A 107 6.51 -7.40 -8.10
CA ALA A 107 7.45 -6.53 -8.79
C ALA A 107 6.82 -5.83 -9.99
N VAL A 108 6.21 -6.61 -10.86
CA VAL A 108 5.66 -6.11 -12.12
C VAL A 108 4.40 -5.27 -11.88
N GLY A 109 3.49 -5.73 -11.01
CA GLY A 109 2.28 -4.98 -10.62
C GLY A 109 2.61 -3.71 -9.84
N GLY A 110 3.68 -3.72 -9.04
CA GLY A 110 4.15 -2.58 -8.25
C GLY A 110 4.58 -1.37 -9.08
N LEU A 111 4.94 -1.57 -10.36
CA LEU A 111 5.22 -0.47 -11.30
C LEU A 111 4.00 0.41 -11.58
N SER A 112 2.79 -0.11 -11.43
CA SER A 112 1.55 0.65 -11.71
C SER A 112 1.47 1.92 -10.87
N TYR A 113 1.87 1.89 -9.60
CA TYR A 113 1.73 3.02 -8.68
C TYR A 113 2.60 4.23 -9.08
N PRO A 114 3.93 4.12 -9.23
CA PRO A 114 4.75 5.25 -9.63
C PRO A 114 4.40 5.78 -11.03
N ILE A 115 3.99 4.90 -11.95
CA ILE A 115 3.62 5.30 -13.31
C ILE A 115 2.32 6.08 -13.32
N THR A 116 1.27 5.59 -12.65
CA THR A 116 -0.03 6.29 -12.55
C THR A 116 0.11 7.61 -11.82
N GLY A 117 0.90 7.65 -10.74
CA GLY A 117 1.22 8.88 -10.01
C GLY A 117 1.91 9.91 -10.90
N ALA A 118 2.87 9.48 -11.70
CA ALA A 118 3.58 10.36 -12.63
C ALA A 118 2.64 10.93 -13.71
N ILE A 119 1.80 10.08 -14.34
CA ILE A 119 0.82 10.51 -15.33
C ILE A 119 -0.13 11.56 -14.73
N ILE A 120 -0.69 11.30 -13.55
CA ILE A 120 -1.61 12.24 -12.87
C ILE A 120 -0.90 13.55 -12.56
N THR A 121 0.36 13.48 -12.07
CA THR A 121 1.13 14.67 -11.71
C THR A 121 1.41 15.57 -12.93
N GLU A 122 1.55 14.98 -14.11
CA GLU A 122 1.86 15.72 -15.36
C GLU A 122 0.60 16.24 -16.07
N GLU A 123 -0.49 15.48 -16.04
CA GLU A 123 -1.71 15.80 -16.77
C GLU A 123 -2.70 16.66 -15.97
N MET A 124 -2.63 16.63 -14.62
CA MET A 124 -3.55 17.41 -13.80
C MET A 124 -3.09 18.85 -13.60
N PRO A 125 -4.03 19.82 -13.59
CA PRO A 125 -3.74 21.21 -13.21
C PRO A 125 -3.09 21.27 -11.83
N ALA A 126 -2.08 22.16 -11.66
CA ALA A 126 -1.27 22.24 -10.44
C ALA A 126 -2.12 22.32 -9.16
N ARG A 127 -3.16 23.15 -9.15
CA ARG A 127 -4.07 23.36 -8.00
C ARG A 127 -4.91 22.12 -7.61
N LEU A 128 -5.08 21.14 -8.51
CA LEU A 128 -5.91 19.94 -8.28
C LEU A 128 -5.06 18.66 -8.17
N ARG A 129 -3.76 18.76 -8.41
CA ARG A 129 -2.84 17.63 -8.45
C ARG A 129 -2.84 16.83 -7.14
N GLY A 130 -2.78 17.51 -6.00
CA GLY A 130 -2.84 16.88 -4.67
C GLY A 130 -4.16 16.15 -4.44
N LEU A 131 -5.28 16.74 -4.82
CA LEU A 131 -6.60 16.11 -4.73
C LEU A 131 -6.67 14.83 -5.55
N PHE A 132 -6.24 14.86 -6.82
CA PHE A 132 -6.30 13.68 -7.69
C PHE A 132 -5.32 12.58 -7.28
N MET A 133 -4.16 12.94 -6.71
CA MET A 133 -3.25 11.97 -6.09
C MET A 133 -3.87 11.31 -4.85
N GLY A 134 -4.57 12.07 -4.02
CA GLY A 134 -5.32 11.53 -2.89
C GLY A 134 -6.47 10.61 -3.33
N LEU A 135 -7.21 11.00 -4.37
CA LEU A 135 -8.28 10.17 -4.95
C LEU A 135 -7.72 8.88 -5.55
N LEU A 136 -6.52 8.89 -6.17
CA LEU A 136 -5.89 7.67 -6.67
C LEU A 136 -5.68 6.65 -5.54
N GLN A 137 -5.33 7.08 -4.34
CA GLN A 137 -5.11 6.20 -3.19
C GLN A 137 -6.36 5.43 -2.76
N ILE A 138 -7.56 5.91 -3.09
CA ILE A 138 -8.82 5.19 -2.87
C ILE A 138 -8.85 3.87 -3.65
N GLY A 139 -8.11 3.77 -4.75
CA GLY A 139 -7.95 2.52 -5.51
C GLY A 139 -7.43 1.35 -4.67
N TYR A 140 -6.69 1.63 -3.59
CA TYR A 140 -6.20 0.59 -2.69
C TYR A 140 -7.36 -0.15 -1.96
N PRO A 141 -8.16 0.51 -1.10
CA PRO A 141 -9.28 -0.17 -0.42
C PRO A 141 -10.35 -0.65 -1.40
N LEU A 142 -10.57 0.02 -2.53
CA LEU A 142 -11.45 -0.48 -3.57
C LEU A 142 -10.96 -1.78 -4.19
N GLY A 143 -9.65 -1.93 -4.42
CA GLY A 143 -9.06 -3.18 -4.91
C GLY A 143 -9.31 -4.34 -3.95
N TRP A 144 -9.13 -4.11 -2.65
CA TRP A 144 -9.42 -5.12 -1.62
C TRP A 144 -10.91 -5.45 -1.54
N ALA A 145 -11.79 -4.46 -1.65
CA ALA A 145 -13.24 -4.68 -1.70
C ALA A 145 -13.66 -5.47 -2.96
N LEU A 146 -13.08 -5.18 -4.14
CA LEU A 146 -13.34 -5.94 -5.36
C LEU A 146 -12.83 -7.38 -5.26
N ALA A 147 -11.62 -7.59 -4.70
CA ALA A 147 -11.09 -8.92 -4.45
C ALA A 147 -12.02 -9.76 -3.55
N SER A 148 -12.68 -9.12 -2.58
CA SER A 148 -13.64 -9.80 -1.71
C SER A 148 -14.84 -10.34 -2.47
N LEU A 149 -15.38 -9.58 -3.44
CA LEU A 149 -16.52 -10.02 -4.25
C LEU A 149 -16.20 -11.30 -5.03
N TRP A 150 -15.01 -11.35 -5.63
CA TRP A 150 -14.53 -12.55 -6.30
C TRP A 150 -14.27 -13.70 -5.32
N SER A 151 -13.72 -13.38 -4.15
CA SER A 151 -13.44 -14.39 -3.11
C SER A 151 -14.72 -15.02 -2.55
N MET A 152 -15.76 -14.22 -2.29
CA MET A 152 -17.06 -14.74 -1.84
C MET A 152 -17.62 -15.81 -2.79
N TRP A 153 -17.43 -15.64 -4.09
CA TRP A 153 -17.97 -16.57 -5.07
C TRP A 153 -17.00 -17.68 -5.45
N LEU A 154 -15.78 -17.33 -5.86
CA LEU A 154 -14.80 -18.29 -6.39
C LEU A 154 -14.17 -19.15 -5.30
N LEU A 155 -13.76 -18.55 -4.18
CA LEU A 155 -13.13 -19.30 -3.10
C LEU A 155 -14.10 -20.29 -2.45
N THR A 156 -15.37 -19.91 -2.33
CA THR A 156 -16.40 -20.76 -1.74
C THR A 156 -16.80 -21.94 -2.64
N ASN A 157 -16.90 -21.73 -3.97
CA ASN A 157 -17.44 -22.72 -4.89
C ASN A 157 -16.37 -23.51 -5.65
N TYR A 158 -15.21 -22.90 -5.93
CA TYR A 158 -14.20 -23.47 -6.85
C TYR A 158 -12.81 -23.56 -6.24
N GLY A 159 -12.58 -22.95 -5.07
CA GLY A 159 -11.29 -22.94 -4.39
C GLY A 159 -10.34 -21.84 -4.86
N TRP A 160 -9.21 -21.74 -4.15
CA TRP A 160 -8.26 -20.63 -4.29
C TRP A 160 -7.57 -20.54 -5.66
N ARG A 161 -7.38 -21.67 -6.37
CA ARG A 161 -6.75 -21.67 -7.69
C ARG A 161 -7.56 -20.88 -8.71
N HIS A 162 -8.87 -21.04 -8.71
CA HIS A 162 -9.79 -20.30 -9.59
C HIS A 162 -9.84 -18.81 -9.25
N LEU A 163 -9.59 -18.43 -8.00
CA LEU A 163 -9.53 -17.04 -7.59
C LEU A 163 -8.45 -16.25 -8.36
N PHE A 164 -7.31 -16.86 -8.67
CA PHE A 164 -6.22 -16.21 -9.41
C PHE A 164 -6.49 -16.04 -10.91
N LEU A 165 -7.50 -16.71 -11.48
CA LEU A 165 -7.95 -16.44 -12.85
C LEU A 165 -8.56 -15.03 -13.00
N VAL A 166 -8.97 -14.41 -11.92
CA VAL A 166 -9.43 -13.00 -11.87
C VAL A 166 -8.36 -12.03 -12.38
N GLY A 167 -7.07 -12.38 -12.28
CA GLY A 167 -5.98 -11.62 -12.89
C GLY A 167 -6.16 -11.33 -14.38
N LEU A 168 -6.88 -12.17 -15.12
CA LEU A 168 -7.19 -11.95 -16.54
C LEU A 168 -8.08 -10.72 -16.79
N ILE A 169 -8.81 -10.23 -15.79
CA ILE A 169 -9.67 -9.04 -15.88
C ILE A 169 -8.86 -7.78 -16.21
N SER A 170 -7.57 -7.76 -15.85
CA SER A 170 -6.67 -6.64 -16.14
C SER A 170 -6.24 -6.59 -17.62
N LEU A 171 -6.38 -7.66 -18.41
CA LEU A 171 -5.92 -7.70 -19.81
C LEU A 171 -6.58 -6.67 -20.72
N PRO A 172 -7.93 -6.44 -20.69
CA PRO A 172 -8.54 -5.40 -21.51
C PRO A 172 -7.99 -4.01 -21.26
N LEU A 173 -7.49 -3.73 -20.04
CA LEU A 173 -6.89 -2.44 -19.70
C LEU A 173 -5.60 -2.17 -20.48
N VAL A 174 -4.86 -3.20 -20.86
CA VAL A 174 -3.66 -3.06 -21.72
C VAL A 174 -4.03 -2.40 -23.05
N TRP A 175 -5.14 -2.86 -23.66
CA TRP A 175 -5.69 -2.27 -24.88
C TRP A 175 -6.16 -0.84 -24.65
N VAL A 176 -6.91 -0.58 -23.56
CA VAL A 176 -7.39 0.76 -23.19
C VAL A 176 -6.22 1.72 -23.00
N VAL A 177 -5.20 1.34 -22.24
CA VAL A 177 -3.98 2.15 -22.00
C VAL A 177 -3.30 2.47 -23.34
N ARG A 178 -3.17 1.48 -24.23
CA ARG A 178 -2.50 1.66 -25.53
C ARG A 178 -3.22 2.67 -26.42
N HIS A 179 -4.55 2.70 -26.40
CA HIS A 179 -5.33 3.50 -27.36
C HIS A 179 -5.72 4.88 -26.81
N TYR A 180 -5.87 5.02 -25.50
CA TYR A 180 -6.41 6.23 -24.88
C TYR A 180 -5.42 7.05 -24.07
N LEU A 181 -4.26 6.48 -23.67
CA LEU A 181 -3.21 7.24 -23.00
C LEU A 181 -2.10 7.65 -23.98
N ARG A 182 -1.49 8.80 -23.70
CA ARG A 182 -0.36 9.36 -24.44
C ARG A 182 0.86 9.43 -23.55
N GLU A 183 2.05 9.27 -24.13
CA GLU A 183 3.30 9.48 -23.38
C GLU A 183 3.36 10.93 -22.93
N PRO A 184 3.53 11.22 -21.63
CA PRO A 184 3.58 12.59 -21.13
C PRO A 184 4.81 13.33 -21.67
N PRO A 185 4.66 14.56 -22.23
CA PRO A 185 5.76 15.29 -22.87
C PRO A 185 6.94 15.60 -21.95
N ARG A 186 6.68 15.79 -20.65
CA ARG A 186 7.70 16.10 -19.65
C ARG A 186 8.62 14.93 -19.34
N ALA A 187 8.17 13.70 -19.52
CA ALA A 187 9.01 12.52 -19.37
C ALA A 187 10.18 12.50 -20.34
N MET A 188 10.00 13.04 -21.56
CA MET A 188 11.04 13.15 -22.57
C MET A 188 12.02 14.30 -22.29
N ALA A 189 11.57 15.39 -21.66
CA ALA A 189 12.39 16.56 -21.37
C ALA A 189 13.24 16.42 -20.09
N ALA A 190 12.84 15.59 -19.12
CA ALA A 190 13.51 15.44 -17.82
C ALA A 190 14.85 14.69 -17.86
N LYS A 191 15.24 14.14 -19.00
CA LYS A 191 16.49 13.37 -19.17
C LYS A 191 17.80 14.16 -19.00
N SER A 192 17.78 15.47 -18.70
CA SER A 192 18.97 16.29 -18.97
C SER A 192 19.54 17.18 -17.84
N VAL A 193 19.01 17.28 -16.60
CA VAL A 193 19.42 18.49 -15.83
C VAL A 193 19.86 18.31 -14.36
N GLN A 194 19.76 17.18 -13.69
CA GLN A 194 20.26 17.14 -12.30
C GLN A 194 21.11 15.89 -12.03
N ALA A 195 22.30 16.11 -11.46
CA ALA A 195 23.08 15.03 -10.86
C ALA A 195 22.24 14.34 -9.76
N PRO A 196 22.17 12.98 -9.74
CA PRO A 196 21.42 12.28 -8.72
C PRO A 196 21.95 12.61 -7.33
N ALA A 197 21.06 12.91 -6.38
CA ALA A 197 21.43 13.10 -4.97
C ALA A 197 22.11 11.83 -4.44
N ALA A 198 23.21 12.00 -3.69
CA ALA A 198 23.90 10.88 -3.09
C ALA A 198 23.21 10.43 -1.80
N LEU A 199 23.30 9.15 -1.46
CA LEU A 199 22.80 8.64 -0.17
C LEU A 199 23.36 9.42 1.02
N ALA A 200 24.61 9.91 0.92
CA ALA A 200 25.24 10.75 1.92
C ALA A 200 24.48 12.06 2.21
N ASP A 201 23.77 12.61 1.22
CA ASP A 201 22.96 13.82 1.40
C ASP A 201 21.78 13.60 2.33
N LEU A 202 21.18 12.40 2.33
CA LEU A 202 20.08 12.04 3.22
C LEU A 202 20.55 11.83 4.67
N TRP A 203 21.82 11.43 4.84
CA TRP A 203 22.46 11.20 6.16
C TRP A 203 23.29 12.40 6.65
N ALA A 204 23.20 13.54 5.98
CA ALA A 204 23.77 14.78 6.46
C ALA A 204 23.25 15.13 7.87
N ALA A 205 24.02 15.89 8.65
CA ALA A 205 23.75 16.13 10.07
C ALA A 205 22.36 16.76 10.34
N ASP A 206 21.91 17.62 9.44
CA ASP A 206 20.62 18.31 9.46
C ASP A 206 19.43 17.45 9.04
N MET A 207 19.63 16.36 8.27
CA MET A 207 18.59 15.51 7.71
C MET A 207 18.49 14.12 8.34
N ARG A 208 19.60 13.60 8.91
CA ARG A 208 19.68 12.20 9.40
C ARG A 208 18.62 11.84 10.44
N GLY A 209 18.33 12.74 11.38
CA GLY A 209 17.33 12.52 12.42
C GLY A 209 15.93 12.37 11.82
N ARG A 210 15.56 13.30 10.92
CA ARG A 210 14.29 13.30 10.20
C ARG A 210 14.14 12.07 9.31
N ALA A 211 15.18 11.71 8.56
CA ALA A 211 15.17 10.54 7.68
C ALA A 211 15.04 9.24 8.50
N ALA A 212 15.78 9.08 9.59
CA ALA A 212 15.70 7.91 10.46
C ALA A 212 14.30 7.77 11.11
N THR A 213 13.74 8.87 11.60
CA THR A 213 12.40 8.88 12.21
C THR A 213 11.33 8.50 11.19
N LEU A 214 11.36 9.09 9.99
CA LEU A 214 10.38 8.79 8.95
C LEU A 214 10.52 7.37 8.42
N PHE A 215 11.74 6.89 8.20
CA PHE A 215 11.98 5.49 7.83
C PHE A 215 11.42 4.54 8.88
N SER A 216 11.74 4.77 10.16
CA SER A 216 11.27 3.92 11.26
C SER A 216 9.75 3.95 11.41
N ALA A 217 9.14 5.14 11.35
CA ALA A 217 7.69 5.29 11.42
C ALA A 217 6.99 4.59 10.26
N GLN A 218 7.49 4.73 9.03
CA GLN A 218 6.93 4.08 7.86
C GLN A 218 7.14 2.56 7.89
N PHE A 219 8.32 2.10 8.30
CA PHE A 219 8.63 0.68 8.47
C PHE A 219 7.68 0.01 9.48
N LEU A 220 7.55 0.58 10.68
CA LEU A 220 6.67 0.05 11.74
C LEU A 220 5.20 0.08 11.34
N PHE A 221 4.78 1.15 10.66
CA PHE A 221 3.43 1.24 10.13
C PHE A 221 3.15 0.13 9.12
N VAL A 222 4.03 -0.07 8.15
CA VAL A 222 3.82 -1.07 7.09
C VAL A 222 4.00 -2.50 7.62
N TRP A 223 4.88 -2.70 8.60
CA TRP A 223 4.96 -3.95 9.37
C TRP A 223 3.57 -4.31 9.94
N ALA A 224 2.98 -3.39 10.72
CA ALA A 224 1.66 -3.60 11.30
C ALA A 224 0.58 -3.77 10.22
N TYR A 225 0.64 -2.96 9.17
CA TYR A 225 -0.31 -2.96 8.07
C TYR A 225 -0.32 -4.28 7.31
N ALA A 226 0.84 -4.75 6.84
CA ALA A 226 0.95 -6.00 6.09
C ALA A 226 0.55 -7.20 6.96
N ALA A 227 1.00 -7.25 8.21
CA ALA A 227 0.59 -8.31 9.13
C ALA A 227 -0.93 -8.28 9.38
N SER A 228 -1.51 -7.09 9.63
CA SER A 228 -2.95 -6.98 9.88
C SER A 228 -3.79 -7.49 8.71
N ILE A 229 -3.39 -7.17 7.48
CA ILE A 229 -4.22 -7.45 6.31
C ILE A 229 -4.06 -8.89 5.79
N PHE A 230 -2.85 -9.46 5.83
CA PHE A 230 -2.61 -10.83 5.35
C PHE A 230 -2.97 -11.91 6.38
N LEU A 231 -2.91 -11.62 7.68
CA LEU A 231 -3.30 -12.55 8.74
C LEU A 231 -4.78 -12.50 9.07
N PHE A 232 -5.49 -11.41 8.74
CA PHE A 232 -6.88 -11.22 9.14
C PHE A 232 -7.85 -12.27 8.64
N PRO A 233 -7.79 -12.77 7.36
CA PRO A 233 -8.62 -13.88 6.93
C PRO A 233 -8.40 -15.15 7.76
N SER A 234 -7.14 -15.45 8.13
CA SER A 234 -6.84 -16.59 9.01
C SER A 234 -7.34 -16.37 10.44
N PHE A 235 -7.23 -15.16 10.99
CA PHE A 235 -7.80 -14.80 12.29
C PHE A 235 -9.32 -15.01 12.31
N LEU A 236 -10.02 -14.54 11.30
CA LEU A 236 -11.48 -14.69 11.19
C LEU A 236 -11.90 -16.16 11.06
N ARG A 237 -11.11 -16.97 10.35
CA ARG A 237 -11.36 -18.39 10.22
C ARG A 237 -11.00 -19.18 11.49
N ASP A 238 -9.78 -19.01 12.00
CA ASP A 238 -9.21 -19.84 13.06
C ASP A 238 -9.75 -19.47 14.46
N VAL A 239 -10.08 -18.17 14.68
CA VAL A 239 -10.53 -17.66 16.00
C VAL A 239 -12.03 -17.41 16.04
N ARG A 240 -12.59 -16.86 14.95
CA ARG A 240 -14.02 -16.50 14.88
C ARG A 240 -14.87 -17.54 14.16
N GLY A 241 -14.28 -18.58 13.58
CA GLY A 241 -14.97 -19.68 12.92
C GLY A 241 -15.73 -19.30 11.64
N LEU A 242 -15.38 -18.15 11.03
CA LEU A 242 -16.05 -17.68 9.81
C LEU A 242 -15.59 -18.48 8.59
N ASP A 243 -16.55 -18.88 7.75
CA ASP A 243 -16.27 -19.50 6.46
C ASP A 243 -15.76 -18.48 5.42
N ALA A 244 -15.39 -18.99 4.24
CA ALA A 244 -14.79 -18.18 3.17
C ALA A 244 -15.72 -17.06 2.69
N PHE A 245 -17.02 -17.31 2.62
CA PHE A 245 -18.00 -16.29 2.22
C PHE A 245 -18.08 -15.17 3.26
N ASN A 246 -18.26 -15.53 4.53
CA ASN A 246 -18.48 -14.56 5.61
C ASN A 246 -17.22 -13.73 5.89
N PHE A 247 -16.02 -14.32 5.95
CA PHE A 247 -14.81 -13.50 6.14
C PHE A 247 -14.53 -12.59 4.93
N SER A 248 -14.80 -13.05 3.70
CA SER A 248 -14.63 -12.21 2.51
C SER A 248 -15.63 -11.05 2.51
N LEU A 249 -16.89 -11.31 2.82
CA LEU A 249 -17.92 -10.27 2.96
C LEU A 249 -17.52 -9.22 4.00
N LEU A 250 -17.09 -9.66 5.18
CA LEU A 250 -16.70 -8.78 6.28
C LEU A 250 -15.52 -7.87 5.88
N ILE A 251 -14.46 -8.46 5.32
CA ILE A 251 -13.27 -7.72 4.91
C ILE A 251 -13.61 -6.75 3.77
N GLY A 252 -14.39 -7.19 2.79
CA GLY A 252 -14.79 -6.37 1.65
C GLY A 252 -15.66 -5.18 2.05
N ALA A 253 -16.68 -5.41 2.85
CA ALA A 253 -17.56 -4.36 3.36
C ALA A 253 -16.80 -3.37 4.24
N GLY A 254 -15.93 -3.86 5.14
CA GLY A 254 -15.12 -3.01 6.00
C GLY A 254 -14.11 -2.16 5.22
N ASN A 255 -13.45 -2.70 4.19
CA ASN A 255 -12.58 -1.91 3.33
C ASN A 255 -13.38 -0.91 2.47
N GLY A 256 -14.58 -1.28 1.99
CA GLY A 256 -15.47 -0.36 1.28
C GLY A 256 -15.86 0.86 2.13
N ILE A 257 -16.22 0.65 3.39
CA ILE A 257 -16.48 1.73 4.37
C ILE A 257 -15.18 2.47 4.69
N GLY A 258 -14.06 1.78 4.77
CA GLY A 258 -12.73 2.33 4.99
C GLY A 258 -12.33 3.42 3.99
N VAL A 259 -12.87 3.41 2.76
CA VAL A 259 -12.69 4.48 1.76
C VAL A 259 -13.02 5.85 2.34
N LEU A 260 -14.05 5.95 3.18
CA LEU A 260 -14.42 7.21 3.84
C LEU A 260 -13.27 7.76 4.69
N GLY A 261 -12.49 6.89 5.31
CA GLY A 261 -11.32 7.27 6.12
C GLY A 261 -10.22 7.94 5.29
N TYR A 262 -9.98 7.45 4.07
CA TYR A 262 -9.02 8.09 3.15
C TYR A 262 -9.47 9.48 2.74
N VAL A 263 -10.75 9.64 2.41
CA VAL A 263 -11.32 10.94 2.02
C VAL A 263 -11.29 11.92 3.20
N LEU A 264 -11.73 11.48 4.38
CA LEU A 264 -11.75 12.30 5.59
C LEU A 264 -10.34 12.68 6.03
N ALA A 265 -9.38 11.75 6.02
CA ALA A 265 -8.00 12.03 6.37
C ALA A 265 -7.38 13.08 5.43
N ALA A 266 -7.57 12.91 4.11
CA ALA A 266 -7.08 13.86 3.12
C ALA A 266 -7.71 15.25 3.31
N TRP A 267 -9.03 15.31 3.52
CA TRP A 267 -9.75 16.59 3.70
C TRP A 267 -9.36 17.30 5.01
N ILE A 268 -9.29 16.56 6.14
CA ILE A 268 -8.92 17.13 7.45
C ILE A 268 -7.46 17.59 7.44
N GLY A 269 -6.55 16.80 6.84
CA GLY A 269 -5.15 17.16 6.73
C GLY A 269 -4.87 18.38 5.88
N GLU A 270 -5.78 18.76 4.96
CA GLU A 270 -5.66 19.96 4.14
C GLU A 270 -6.36 21.19 4.73
N HIS A 271 -7.53 21.02 5.39
CA HIS A 271 -8.43 22.13 5.69
C HIS A 271 -8.63 22.40 7.18
N VAL A 272 -8.41 21.40 8.04
CA VAL A 272 -8.73 21.50 9.49
C VAL A 272 -7.47 21.49 10.33
N TRP A 273 -6.59 20.52 10.05
CA TRP A 273 -5.36 20.31 10.81
C TRP A 273 -4.16 20.24 9.89
N THR A 274 -2.98 20.07 10.52
CA THR A 274 -1.76 19.76 9.76
C THR A 274 -1.76 18.28 9.37
N ARG A 275 -1.09 17.96 8.27
CA ARG A 275 -0.95 16.57 7.82
C ARG A 275 -0.32 15.68 8.89
N ARG A 276 0.71 16.18 9.61
CA ARG A 276 1.32 15.47 10.74
C ARG A 276 0.29 15.07 11.81
N ASN A 277 -0.50 16.02 12.29
CA ASN A 277 -1.47 15.78 13.36
C ASN A 277 -2.57 14.82 12.91
N THR A 278 -2.99 14.89 11.65
CA THR A 278 -3.96 13.95 11.06
C THR A 278 -3.36 12.53 11.02
N VAL A 279 -2.10 12.36 10.58
CA VAL A 279 -1.43 11.07 10.59
C VAL A 279 -1.35 10.48 12.00
N VAL A 280 -0.95 11.30 12.98
CA VAL A 280 -0.86 10.88 14.39
C VAL A 280 -2.21 10.38 14.90
N LEU A 281 -3.25 11.21 14.79
CA LEU A 281 -4.57 10.86 15.31
C LEU A 281 -5.12 9.60 14.62
N TRP A 282 -5.08 9.55 13.28
CA TRP A 282 -5.57 8.40 12.52
C TRP A 282 -4.83 7.11 12.88
N THR A 283 -3.50 7.17 12.99
CA THR A 283 -2.70 6.00 13.33
C THR A 283 -2.94 5.53 14.76
N LEU A 284 -3.05 6.44 15.74
CA LEU A 284 -3.30 6.07 17.13
C LEU A 284 -4.73 5.55 17.35
N LEU A 285 -5.76 6.19 16.76
CA LEU A 285 -7.13 5.68 16.79
C LEU A 285 -7.22 4.31 16.10
N GLY A 286 -6.54 4.15 14.95
CA GLY A 286 -6.45 2.87 14.26
C GLY A 286 -5.82 1.79 15.12
N SER A 287 -4.78 2.11 15.90
CA SER A 287 -4.14 1.17 16.83
C SER A 287 -5.09 0.75 17.96
N ILE A 288 -5.81 1.70 18.57
CA ILE A 288 -6.80 1.41 19.61
C ILE A 288 -7.91 0.52 19.06
N LEU A 289 -8.45 0.86 17.89
CA LEU A 289 -9.52 0.08 17.25
C LEU A 289 -9.03 -1.33 16.84
N PHE A 290 -7.75 -1.47 16.46
CA PHE A 290 -7.16 -2.78 16.20
C PHE A 290 -7.12 -3.63 17.47
N GLN A 291 -6.75 -3.05 18.64
CA GLN A 291 -6.82 -3.76 19.90
C GLN A 291 -8.25 -4.17 20.22
N VAL A 292 -9.21 -3.26 20.08
CA VAL A 292 -10.63 -3.58 20.28
C VAL A 292 -11.05 -4.73 19.36
N LEU A 293 -10.66 -4.70 18.08
CA LEU A 293 -11.01 -5.74 17.10
C LEU A 293 -10.52 -7.14 17.49
N VAL A 294 -9.33 -7.23 18.06
CA VAL A 294 -8.74 -8.52 18.44
C VAL A 294 -9.42 -9.08 19.70
N TRP A 295 -9.74 -8.22 20.67
CA TRP A 295 -10.16 -8.68 22.02
C TRP A 295 -11.67 -8.70 22.27
N VAL A 296 -12.43 -7.79 21.67
CA VAL A 296 -13.79 -7.49 22.14
C VAL A 296 -14.90 -8.13 21.31
N PRO A 297 -15.00 -7.95 19.96
CA PRO A 297 -16.20 -8.34 19.23
C PRO A 297 -16.26 -9.85 18.99
N GLU A 298 -17.45 -10.42 19.19
CA GLU A 298 -17.73 -11.85 18.97
C GLU A 298 -18.74 -12.07 17.83
N THR A 299 -19.72 -11.16 17.70
CA THR A 299 -20.73 -11.31 16.64
C THR A 299 -20.23 -10.77 15.31
N PHE A 300 -20.75 -11.29 14.20
CA PHE A 300 -20.41 -10.82 12.85
C PHE A 300 -20.63 -9.31 12.71
N GLY A 301 -21.74 -8.77 13.22
CA GLY A 301 -22.05 -7.35 13.14
C GLY A 301 -21.07 -6.47 13.91
N ASP A 302 -20.67 -6.88 15.12
CA ASP A 302 -19.70 -6.14 15.94
C ASP A 302 -18.31 -6.19 15.33
N ILE A 303 -17.89 -7.36 14.81
CA ILE A 303 -16.61 -7.50 14.12
C ILE A 303 -16.60 -6.59 12.88
N LEU A 304 -17.68 -6.58 12.08
CA LEU A 304 -17.78 -5.72 10.89
C LEU A 304 -17.70 -4.25 11.27
N LEU A 305 -18.45 -3.81 12.29
CA LEU A 305 -18.44 -2.42 12.75
C LEU A 305 -17.04 -1.98 13.19
N VAL A 306 -16.41 -2.75 14.06
CA VAL A 306 -15.09 -2.41 14.61
C VAL A 306 -14.02 -2.48 13.51
N TYR A 307 -14.09 -3.48 12.62
CA TYR A 307 -13.19 -3.59 11.48
C TYR A 307 -13.34 -2.43 10.50
N ALA A 308 -14.56 -2.01 10.19
CA ALA A 308 -14.83 -0.87 9.32
C ALA A 308 -14.26 0.44 9.92
N LEU A 309 -14.48 0.67 11.22
CA LEU A 309 -13.89 1.82 11.92
C LEU A 309 -12.35 1.74 11.96
N MET A 310 -11.82 0.57 12.26
CA MET A 310 -10.37 0.34 12.24
C MET A 310 -9.79 0.60 10.85
N SER A 311 -10.41 0.08 9.81
CA SER A 311 -10.01 0.31 8.41
C SER A 311 -10.05 1.80 8.05
N MET A 312 -11.08 2.52 8.50
CA MET A 312 -11.23 3.96 8.27
C MET A 312 -10.06 4.76 8.87
N PHE A 313 -9.65 4.45 10.09
CA PHE A 313 -8.57 5.18 10.76
C PHE A 313 -7.19 4.59 10.44
N PHE A 314 -6.96 3.31 10.64
CA PHE A 314 -5.65 2.70 10.40
C PHE A 314 -5.23 2.82 8.93
N TYR A 315 -6.02 2.28 8.02
CA TYR A 315 -5.67 2.26 6.60
C TYR A 315 -5.82 3.64 5.97
N GLY A 316 -6.84 4.41 6.37
CA GLY A 316 -7.07 5.78 5.89
C GLY A 316 -5.91 6.73 6.15
N SER A 317 -5.08 6.50 7.18
CA SER A 317 -3.88 7.31 7.45
C SER A 317 -2.89 7.33 6.28
N ALA A 318 -2.89 6.31 5.42
CA ALA A 318 -2.01 6.22 4.26
C ALA A 318 -2.24 7.37 3.25
N ALA A 319 -3.47 7.91 3.16
CA ALA A 319 -3.79 9.01 2.25
C ALA A 319 -2.96 10.27 2.51
N VAL A 320 -2.59 10.52 3.77
CA VAL A 320 -1.87 11.74 4.19
C VAL A 320 -0.38 11.51 4.34
N LYS A 321 0.05 10.28 4.66
CA LYS A 321 1.46 9.95 4.93
C LYS A 321 2.38 10.24 3.76
N PHE A 322 2.00 9.83 2.54
CA PHE A 322 2.84 10.05 1.37
C PHE A 322 2.95 11.53 1.00
N ALA A 323 1.86 12.30 1.19
CA ALA A 323 1.89 13.74 0.98
C ALA A 323 2.83 14.42 1.99
N TYR A 324 2.73 14.06 3.27
CA TYR A 324 3.62 14.56 4.32
C TYR A 324 5.08 14.21 4.05
N LEU A 325 5.38 12.95 3.68
CA LEU A 325 6.73 12.50 3.34
C LEU A 325 7.34 13.31 2.18
N ALA A 326 6.54 13.66 1.17
CA ALA A 326 7.00 14.45 0.04
C ALA A 326 7.31 15.91 0.39
N GLU A 327 6.70 16.47 1.44
CA GLU A 327 6.87 17.89 1.84
C GLU A 327 7.98 18.12 2.84
N VAL A 328 8.27 17.12 3.68
CA VAL A 328 9.24 17.23 4.78
C VAL A 328 10.69 17.28 4.28
N PHE A 329 10.96 16.92 3.02
CA PHE A 329 12.31 16.95 2.45
C PHE A 329 12.46 18.03 1.37
N PRO A 330 13.62 18.71 1.35
CA PRO A 330 13.98 19.65 0.30
C PRO A 330 13.91 19.03 -1.09
N THR A 331 13.56 19.84 -2.10
CA THR A 331 13.38 19.38 -3.50
C THR A 331 14.56 18.59 -4.02
N ARG A 332 15.80 18.99 -3.66
CA ARG A 332 17.06 18.35 -4.07
C ARG A 332 17.14 16.86 -3.71
N ILE A 333 16.72 16.49 -2.48
CA ILE A 333 16.84 15.11 -1.97
C ILE A 333 15.49 14.39 -1.87
N ARG A 334 14.38 15.04 -2.23
CA ARG A 334 13.02 14.51 -2.08
C ARG A 334 12.83 13.15 -2.75
N ALA A 335 13.29 13.00 -4.01
CA ALA A 335 13.17 11.73 -4.72
C ALA A 335 13.90 10.59 -4.00
N LEU A 336 15.10 10.86 -3.49
CA LEU A 336 15.88 9.90 -2.70
C LEU A 336 15.18 9.55 -1.38
N ALA A 337 14.65 10.56 -0.67
CA ALA A 337 13.91 10.36 0.58
C ALA A 337 12.63 9.54 0.34
N MET A 338 11.88 9.82 -0.73
CA MET A 338 10.70 9.01 -1.11
C MET A 338 11.08 7.56 -1.42
N THR A 339 12.23 7.32 -2.02
CA THR A 339 12.72 5.96 -2.27
C THR A 339 13.13 5.26 -0.98
N CYS A 340 13.94 5.90 -0.14
CA CYS A 340 14.47 5.28 1.08
C CYS A 340 13.42 5.21 2.19
N CYS A 341 12.81 6.34 2.57
CA CYS A 341 11.86 6.39 3.68
C CYS A 341 10.44 5.96 3.28
N GLY A 342 10.12 5.99 1.98
CA GLY A 342 8.87 5.48 1.42
C GLY A 342 9.01 4.03 0.96
N SER A 343 9.50 3.83 -0.27
CA SER A 343 9.44 2.53 -0.96
C SER A 343 10.24 1.43 -0.26
N LEU A 344 11.47 1.70 0.18
CA LEU A 344 12.29 0.69 0.87
C LEU A 344 11.66 0.28 2.20
N ALA A 345 11.16 1.25 2.98
CA ALA A 345 10.47 0.97 4.24
C ALA A 345 9.19 0.14 4.01
N VAL A 346 8.45 0.38 2.91
CA VAL A 346 7.28 -0.42 2.52
C VAL A 346 7.69 -1.87 2.22
N VAL A 347 8.72 -2.10 1.42
CA VAL A 347 9.18 -3.46 1.09
C VAL A 347 9.63 -4.20 2.33
N LEU A 348 10.49 -3.58 3.15
CA LEU A 348 11.03 -4.22 4.35
C LEU A 348 9.95 -4.46 5.41
N GLY A 349 9.05 -3.51 5.64
CA GLY A 349 7.93 -3.68 6.56
C GLY A 349 6.96 -4.79 6.12
N SER A 350 6.62 -4.83 4.82
CA SER A 350 5.76 -5.88 4.26
C SER A 350 6.39 -7.26 4.28
N ALA A 351 7.71 -7.32 4.18
CA ALA A 351 8.44 -8.58 4.29
C ALA A 351 8.59 -9.05 5.74
N ALA A 352 8.88 -8.14 6.67
CA ALA A 352 9.14 -8.52 8.05
C ALA A 352 7.87 -8.77 8.87
N GLY A 353 6.80 -7.96 8.66
CA GLY A 353 5.58 -7.98 9.48
C GLY A 353 4.86 -9.32 9.49
N PRO A 354 4.37 -9.84 8.36
CA PRO A 354 3.56 -11.05 8.34
C PRO A 354 4.24 -12.26 8.97
N TYR A 355 5.51 -12.50 8.65
CA TYR A 355 6.25 -13.65 9.17
C TYR A 355 6.53 -13.53 10.67
N SER A 356 7.03 -12.39 11.14
CA SER A 356 7.34 -12.21 12.57
C SER A 356 6.09 -12.25 13.45
N VAL A 357 4.99 -11.68 12.97
CA VAL A 357 3.71 -11.72 13.70
C VAL A 357 3.15 -13.13 13.74
N SER A 358 3.28 -13.91 12.66
CA SER A 358 2.84 -15.32 12.67
C SER A 358 3.62 -16.18 13.65
N LEU A 359 4.94 -15.99 13.76
CA LEU A 359 5.76 -16.66 14.79
C LEU A 359 5.29 -16.31 16.21
N ALA A 360 4.97 -15.06 16.46
CA ALA A 360 4.44 -14.65 17.77
C ALA A 360 3.04 -15.24 18.04
N ILE A 361 2.21 -15.37 17.01
CA ILE A 361 0.89 -16.04 17.14
C ILE A 361 1.06 -17.53 17.46
N GLU A 362 1.98 -18.22 16.82
CA GLU A 362 2.28 -19.62 17.11
C GLU A 362 2.84 -19.84 18.53
N ALA A 363 3.65 -18.88 19.03
CA ALA A 363 4.25 -18.95 20.34
C ALA A 363 3.30 -18.54 21.49
N TRP A 364 2.48 -17.48 21.29
CA TRP A 364 1.69 -16.81 22.35
C TRP A 364 0.17 -16.89 22.12
N GLY A 365 -0.26 -17.48 21.00
CA GLY A 365 -1.65 -17.49 20.58
C GLY A 365 -2.09 -16.24 19.83
N TRP A 366 -3.23 -16.35 19.14
CA TRP A 366 -3.75 -15.32 18.26
C TRP A 366 -3.94 -13.97 18.98
N HIS A 367 -4.60 -13.94 20.12
CA HIS A 367 -4.93 -12.68 20.78
C HIS A 367 -3.67 -11.90 21.17
N LEU A 368 -2.74 -12.55 21.88
CA LEU A 368 -1.56 -11.86 22.40
C LEU A 368 -0.55 -11.55 21.27
N GLY A 369 -0.21 -12.55 20.45
CA GLY A 369 0.75 -12.39 19.36
C GLY A 369 0.30 -11.35 18.34
N TYR A 370 -0.97 -11.41 17.93
CA TYR A 370 -1.52 -10.50 16.93
C TYR A 370 -1.70 -9.08 17.50
N ALA A 371 -2.26 -8.95 18.72
CA ALA A 371 -2.45 -7.66 19.36
C ALA A 371 -1.12 -6.91 19.61
N LEU A 372 -0.12 -7.59 20.19
CA LEU A 372 1.14 -6.95 20.52
C LEU A 372 1.98 -6.60 19.28
N LEU A 373 2.18 -7.57 18.39
CA LEU A 373 3.11 -7.40 17.25
C LEU A 373 2.51 -6.57 16.08
N VAL A 374 1.24 -6.25 16.13
CA VAL A 374 0.61 -5.25 15.24
C VAL A 374 0.35 -3.95 15.98
N GLY A 375 -0.26 -3.99 17.16
CA GLY A 375 -0.68 -2.79 17.89
C GLY A 375 0.48 -1.95 18.42
N VAL A 376 1.51 -2.58 19.00
CA VAL A 376 2.67 -1.82 19.52
C VAL A 376 3.45 -1.12 18.40
N PRO A 377 3.86 -1.80 17.30
CA PRO A 377 4.49 -1.11 16.18
C PRO A 377 3.64 0.01 15.58
N LEU A 378 2.32 -0.19 15.49
CA LEU A 378 1.40 0.82 14.98
C LEU A 378 1.33 2.05 15.91
N THR A 379 1.26 1.84 17.21
CA THR A 379 1.29 2.93 18.21
C THR A 379 2.61 3.68 18.13
N LEU A 380 3.74 2.97 18.11
CA LEU A 380 5.07 3.59 17.99
C LEU A 380 5.21 4.38 16.70
N ALA A 381 4.70 3.86 15.58
CA ALA A 381 4.67 4.59 14.32
C ALA A 381 3.92 5.93 14.44
N GLY A 382 2.74 5.94 15.09
CA GLY A 382 1.99 7.15 15.36
C GLY A 382 2.74 8.15 16.25
N LEU A 383 3.37 7.67 17.32
CA LEU A 383 4.14 8.50 18.25
C LEU A 383 5.40 9.10 17.61
N LEU A 384 6.07 8.36 16.73
CA LEU A 384 7.23 8.88 16.00
C LEU A 384 6.88 10.09 15.13
N TYR A 385 5.68 10.18 14.58
CA TYR A 385 5.26 11.38 13.85
C TYR A 385 5.13 12.62 14.75
N LEU A 386 4.94 12.48 16.07
CA LEU A 386 4.92 13.63 17.00
C LEU A 386 6.27 14.33 17.11
N THR A 387 7.38 13.62 16.89
CA THR A 387 8.73 14.17 16.95
C THR A 387 9.15 14.91 15.67
N LEU A 388 8.29 14.91 14.64
CA LEU A 388 8.56 15.56 13.37
C LEU A 388 7.90 16.94 13.30
N ASP A 389 8.36 17.77 12.37
CA ASP A 389 7.87 19.14 12.21
C ASP A 389 6.42 19.20 11.76
N SER A 390 5.63 20.10 12.35
CA SER A 390 4.27 20.35 11.96
C SER A 390 4.21 21.45 10.91
N LEU A 391 4.24 21.05 9.63
CA LEU A 391 4.17 21.99 8.52
C LEU A 391 2.73 22.45 8.31
N PRO A 392 2.49 23.79 8.15
CA PRO A 392 1.18 24.30 7.80
C PRO A 392 0.72 23.75 6.45
N SER A 393 -0.57 23.37 6.34
CA SER A 393 -1.17 22.94 5.08
C SER A 393 -1.33 24.12 4.10
N GLY A 394 -1.21 23.85 2.79
CA GLY A 394 -1.46 24.83 1.74
C GLY A 394 -0.32 25.80 1.43
N LEU A 395 0.86 25.61 2.01
CA LEU A 395 2.06 26.35 1.63
C LEU A 395 2.70 25.78 0.36
N GLU A 396 3.23 26.67 -0.48
CA GLU A 396 4.10 26.28 -1.58
C GLU A 396 5.41 25.69 -1.04
N VAL A 397 6.00 24.74 -1.78
CA VAL A 397 7.19 24.00 -1.34
C VAL A 397 8.37 24.93 -1.07
N GLU A 398 8.51 25.99 -1.86
CA GLU A 398 9.55 27.01 -1.72
C GLU A 398 9.40 27.80 -0.41
N GLU A 399 8.19 28.03 0.06
CA GLU A 399 7.91 28.69 1.33
C GLU A 399 8.23 27.77 2.51
N ILE A 400 7.95 26.47 2.38
CA ILE A 400 8.33 25.46 3.37
C ILE A 400 9.86 25.40 3.50
N GLU A 401 10.59 25.36 2.37
CA GLU A 401 12.05 25.33 2.35
C GLU A 401 12.66 26.58 3.02
N ARG A 402 12.09 27.79 2.81
CA ARG A 402 12.56 29.01 3.48
C ARG A 402 12.39 28.95 4.99
N ARG A 403 11.24 28.47 5.49
CA ARG A 403 11.00 28.35 6.93
C ARG A 403 11.96 27.36 7.58
N MET A 404 12.15 26.21 6.95
CA MET A 404 13.07 25.18 7.45
C MET A 404 14.53 25.65 7.48
N SER A 405 14.96 26.49 6.52
CA SER A 405 16.30 27.07 6.52
C SER A 405 16.47 28.17 7.58
N GLN A 406 15.41 28.88 7.94
CA GLN A 406 15.43 29.90 9.01
C GLN A 406 15.47 29.26 10.40
N GLU A 407 14.73 28.17 10.63
CA GLU A 407 14.72 27.43 11.89
C GLU A 407 16.06 26.70 12.16
N ALA A 408 16.77 26.30 11.11
CA ALA A 408 18.09 25.67 11.24
C ALA A 408 19.22 26.64 11.60
N THR A 409 18.96 27.97 11.53
CA THR A 409 19.93 29.04 11.85
C THR A 409 19.68 29.70 13.22
N THR A 410 18.60 29.35 13.90
CA THR A 410 18.28 29.75 15.28
C THR A 410 18.54 28.60 16.27
#